data_e30e464e8120f5e488f01467e9be3cc0
#
_entry.id   e30e464e8120f5e488f01467e9be3cc0
#
_cell.length_a   1.000
_cell.length_b   1.000
_cell.length_c   1.000
_cell.angle_alpha   90.00
_cell.angle_beta   90.00
_cell.angle_gamma   90.00
#
_symmetry.space_group_name_H-M   'P 1'
#
loop_
_entity.id
_entity.type
_entity.pdbx_description
1 polymer ?
#
loop_
_entity_poly.entity_id
_entity_poly.type
_entity_poly.pdbx_seq_one_letter_code
_entity_poly.pdbx_strand_id
1 'polypeptide(L)'
;AAEHIPGGYTIEDTISMCRILEGNVDLINVSNGSFGSREAAKLTIGSSIFMPRGHNIEEARQIKQAINIPVSVVGGLGEPELLEEIIASGSADMVSVARGLIAEPFLPEKMASGHPEDVRPCIRCNYCFSHNYIPLTPYPKRLPRCAVNPVFGREDQFRQAQCSTH
;
A
#
# COMPACT_ATOMS: atom_id res chain seq x y z
N ALA A 1 -10.56 4.62 -6.05
CA ALA A 1 -11.93 5.02 -5.64
C ALA A 1 -12.25 6.43 -6.13
N ALA A 2 -12.29 7.44 -5.29
CA ALA A 2 -12.55 8.81 -5.74
C ALA A 2 -11.28 9.53 -6.22
N GLU A 3 -11.40 10.50 -7.13
CA GLU A 3 -10.25 11.28 -7.60
C GLU A 3 -9.96 12.50 -6.73
N HIS A 4 -10.91 12.94 -5.91
CA HIS A 4 -10.84 14.12 -5.02
C HIS A 4 -10.43 15.42 -5.72
N ILE A 5 -10.83 15.57 -6.97
CA ILE A 5 -10.63 16.79 -7.78
C ILE A 5 -11.96 17.25 -8.37
N PRO A 6 -12.14 18.56 -8.60
CA PRO A 6 -13.36 19.08 -9.26
C PRO A 6 -13.56 18.41 -10.63
N GLY A 7 -14.75 17.82 -10.85
CA GLY A 7 -15.11 17.13 -12.10
C GLY A 7 -14.48 15.73 -12.26
N GLY A 8 -13.75 15.23 -11.26
CA GLY A 8 -13.26 13.85 -11.23
C GLY A 8 -14.31 12.87 -10.74
N TYR A 9 -14.00 11.57 -10.82
CA TYR A 9 -14.88 10.50 -10.35
C TYR A 9 -15.14 10.59 -8.84
N THR A 10 -16.41 10.43 -8.48
CA THR A 10 -16.87 10.32 -7.08
C THR A 10 -16.87 8.86 -6.65
N ILE A 11 -17.16 8.62 -5.37
CA ILE A 11 -17.31 7.25 -4.86
C ILE A 11 -18.56 6.57 -5.46
N GLU A 12 -19.62 7.32 -5.72
CA GLU A 12 -20.85 6.84 -6.35
C GLU A 12 -20.60 6.40 -7.79
N ASP A 13 -19.80 7.16 -8.54
CA ASP A 13 -19.37 6.79 -9.91
C ASP A 13 -18.58 5.49 -9.87
N THR A 14 -17.65 5.37 -8.93
CA THR A 14 -16.82 4.18 -8.75
C THR A 14 -17.65 2.97 -8.36
N ILE A 15 -18.60 3.10 -7.44
CA ILE A 15 -19.54 2.02 -7.08
C ILE A 15 -20.34 1.58 -8.32
N SER A 16 -20.83 2.54 -9.13
CA SER A 16 -21.57 2.23 -10.35
C SER A 16 -20.72 1.45 -11.35
N MET A 17 -19.45 1.82 -11.53
CA MET A 17 -18.48 1.08 -12.35
C MET A 17 -18.21 -0.32 -11.79
N CYS A 18 -18.03 -0.46 -10.48
CA CYS A 18 -17.80 -1.75 -9.84
C CYS A 18 -18.97 -2.71 -10.06
N ARG A 19 -20.22 -2.23 -9.98
CA ARG A 19 -21.41 -3.03 -10.28
C ARG A 19 -21.47 -3.54 -11.72
N ILE A 20 -21.00 -2.73 -12.69
CA ILE A 20 -20.92 -3.16 -14.09
C ILE A 20 -19.84 -4.24 -14.27
N LEU A 21 -18.79 -4.21 -13.47
CA LEU A 21 -17.70 -5.18 -13.51
C LEU A 21 -18.05 -6.51 -12.83
N GLU A 22 -19.07 -6.57 -11.96
CA GLU A 22 -19.50 -7.81 -11.33
C GLU A 22 -19.81 -8.88 -12.39
N GLY A 23 -19.29 -10.08 -12.19
CA GLY A 23 -19.40 -11.18 -13.15
C GLY A 23 -18.30 -11.21 -14.23
N ASN A 24 -17.46 -10.15 -14.32
CA ASN A 24 -16.33 -10.08 -15.25
C ASN A 24 -14.96 -10.01 -14.55
N VAL A 25 -14.96 -9.76 -13.23
CA VAL A 25 -13.75 -9.71 -12.40
C VAL A 25 -14.00 -10.45 -11.07
N ASP A 26 -12.94 -11.00 -10.49
CA ASP A 26 -12.99 -11.78 -9.27
C ASP A 26 -12.66 -10.98 -8.02
N LEU A 27 -12.07 -9.80 -8.17
CA LEU A 27 -11.60 -8.94 -7.09
C LEU A 27 -11.57 -7.48 -7.50
N ILE A 28 -11.96 -6.58 -6.62
CA ILE A 28 -11.73 -5.14 -6.73
C ILE A 28 -10.64 -4.72 -5.74
N ASN A 29 -9.55 -4.14 -6.24
CA ASN A 29 -8.53 -3.54 -5.37
C ASN A 29 -8.71 -2.02 -5.32
N VAL A 30 -9.06 -1.51 -4.14
CA VAL A 30 -9.42 -0.11 -3.92
C VAL A 30 -8.18 0.71 -3.61
N SER A 31 -7.85 1.62 -4.53
CA SER A 31 -6.87 2.68 -4.35
C SER A 31 -7.51 4.04 -4.65
N ASN A 32 -6.80 5.12 -4.42
CA ASN A 32 -7.34 6.46 -4.50
C ASN A 32 -6.38 7.44 -5.17
N GLY A 33 -6.91 8.59 -5.65
CA GLY A 33 -6.14 9.66 -6.25
C GLY A 33 -5.86 9.49 -7.73
N SER A 34 -5.23 10.50 -8.33
CA SER A 34 -4.89 10.57 -9.75
C SER A 34 -3.56 11.30 -9.95
N PHE A 35 -2.83 10.94 -11.00
CA PHE A 35 -1.64 11.69 -11.43
C PHE A 35 -1.99 12.99 -12.18
N GLY A 36 -3.28 13.22 -12.47
CA GLY A 36 -3.75 14.36 -13.24
C GLY A 36 -3.67 15.71 -12.54
N SER A 37 -3.54 15.74 -11.21
CA SER A 37 -3.38 16.96 -10.44
C SER A 37 -2.37 16.81 -9.31
N ARG A 38 -1.80 17.94 -8.85
CA ARG A 38 -0.85 17.94 -7.73
C ARG A 38 -1.52 17.51 -6.41
N GLU A 39 -2.77 17.88 -6.22
CA GLU A 39 -3.60 17.56 -5.06
C GLU A 39 -3.93 16.07 -5.03
N ALA A 40 -4.43 15.54 -6.15
CA ALA A 40 -4.75 14.12 -6.29
C ALA A 40 -3.49 13.23 -6.23
N ALA A 41 -2.37 13.69 -6.77
CA ALA A 41 -1.10 12.98 -6.72
C ALA A 41 -0.58 12.76 -5.30
N LYS A 42 -0.90 13.63 -4.33
CA LYS A 42 -0.56 13.43 -2.92
C LYS A 42 -1.22 12.16 -2.34
N LEU A 43 -2.42 11.84 -2.80
CA LEU A 43 -3.15 10.64 -2.40
C LEU A 43 -2.65 9.40 -3.14
N THR A 44 -2.25 9.54 -4.40
CA THR A 44 -1.82 8.43 -5.27
C THR A 44 -0.38 7.99 -5.01
N ILE A 45 0.55 8.96 -4.91
CA ILE A 45 2.02 8.71 -4.86
C ILE A 45 2.45 8.13 -3.50
N GLY A 46 1.52 7.67 -2.75
CA GLY A 46 1.73 7.00 -1.50
C GLY A 46 1.62 7.96 -0.32
N SER A 47 0.76 7.59 0.56
CA SER A 47 0.59 8.27 1.83
C SER A 47 1.96 8.47 2.50
N SER A 48 2.37 9.73 2.60
CA SER A 48 3.54 10.11 3.39
C SER A 48 3.23 10.02 4.89
N ILE A 49 4.24 10.22 5.72
CA ILE A 49 4.08 10.26 7.17
C ILE A 49 3.08 11.36 7.62
N PHE A 50 2.85 12.38 6.80
CA PHE A 50 1.93 13.49 7.08
C PHE A 50 0.46 13.18 6.74
N MET A 51 0.18 12.01 6.16
CA MET A 51 -1.18 11.59 5.84
C MET A 51 -1.69 10.56 6.83
N PRO A 52 -3.01 10.47 7.05
CA PRO A 52 -3.61 9.40 7.83
C PRO A 52 -3.21 8.03 7.30
N ARG A 53 -3.12 7.03 8.17
CA ARG A 53 -2.99 5.63 7.79
C ARG A 53 -4.34 5.14 7.29
N GLY A 54 -4.32 4.19 6.35
CA GLY A 54 -5.55 3.56 5.88
C GLY A 54 -6.56 4.53 5.26
N HIS A 55 -6.09 5.60 4.61
CA HIS A 55 -6.94 6.67 4.07
C HIS A 55 -7.96 6.20 3.01
N ASN A 56 -7.85 4.97 2.50
CA ASN A 56 -8.80 4.39 1.55
C ASN A 56 -9.77 3.38 2.19
N ILE A 57 -9.72 3.19 3.52
CA ILE A 57 -10.53 2.18 4.20
C ILE A 57 -12.02 2.49 4.07
N GLU A 58 -12.40 3.76 4.19
CA GLU A 58 -13.81 4.15 4.11
C GLU A 58 -14.38 3.93 2.72
N GLU A 59 -13.64 4.29 1.66
CA GLU A 59 -14.06 4.02 0.28
C GLU A 59 -14.15 2.52 0.00
N ALA A 60 -13.19 1.74 0.50
CA ALA A 60 -13.24 0.28 0.38
C ALA A 60 -14.48 -0.31 1.05
N ARG A 61 -14.82 0.16 2.26
CA ARG A 61 -16.02 -0.25 2.99
C ARG A 61 -17.31 0.06 2.22
N GLN A 62 -17.42 1.26 1.63
CA GLN A 62 -18.58 1.66 0.84
C GLN A 62 -18.72 0.82 -0.43
N ILE A 63 -17.61 0.56 -1.14
CA ILE A 63 -17.61 -0.31 -2.31
C ILE A 63 -18.01 -1.73 -1.91
N LYS A 64 -17.41 -2.30 -0.86
CA LYS A 64 -17.74 -3.64 -0.37
C LYS A 64 -19.22 -3.80 0.00
N GLN A 65 -19.82 -2.79 0.59
CA GLN A 65 -21.27 -2.82 0.92
C GLN A 65 -22.17 -2.78 -0.32
N ALA A 66 -21.64 -2.36 -1.46
CA ALA A 66 -22.41 -2.12 -2.68
C ALA A 66 -22.27 -3.22 -3.74
N ILE A 67 -21.31 -4.15 -3.58
CA ILE A 67 -21.01 -5.24 -4.52
C ILE A 67 -20.88 -6.58 -3.80
N ASN A 68 -20.92 -7.70 -4.57
CA ASN A 68 -20.88 -9.06 -4.02
C ASN A 68 -19.55 -9.80 -4.25
N ILE A 69 -18.57 -9.16 -4.89
CA ILE A 69 -17.25 -9.74 -5.11
C ILE A 69 -16.26 -9.22 -4.07
N PRO A 70 -15.17 -9.96 -3.78
CA PRO A 70 -14.18 -9.58 -2.80
C PRO A 70 -13.56 -8.21 -3.06
N VAL A 71 -13.28 -7.48 -1.98
CA VAL A 71 -12.65 -6.16 -2.01
C VAL A 71 -11.33 -6.19 -1.24
N SER A 72 -10.25 -5.74 -1.89
CA SER A 72 -8.98 -5.45 -1.26
C SER A 72 -8.78 -3.94 -1.12
N VAL A 73 -8.09 -3.52 -0.07
CA VAL A 73 -7.76 -2.11 0.15
C VAL A 73 -6.25 -1.90 0.22
N VAL A 74 -5.77 -0.82 -0.40
CA VAL A 74 -4.37 -0.35 -0.31
C VAL A 74 -4.34 1.11 0.14
N GLY A 75 -3.30 1.53 0.83
CA GLY A 75 -3.08 2.95 1.16
C GLY A 75 -2.58 3.20 2.57
N GLY A 76 -1.27 3.34 2.74
CA GLY A 76 -0.64 3.63 4.03
C GLY A 76 -0.79 2.52 5.07
N LEU A 77 -0.93 1.27 4.64
CA LEU A 77 -1.11 0.08 5.46
C LEU A 77 0.24 -0.60 5.73
N GLY A 78 0.36 -1.28 6.88
CA GLY A 78 1.55 -2.04 7.26
C GLY A 78 1.71 -2.25 8.77
N GLU A 79 0.83 -1.72 9.58
CA GLU A 79 0.77 -1.97 11.03
C GLU A 79 -0.15 -3.17 11.29
N PRO A 80 0.33 -4.23 11.99
CA PRO A 80 -0.44 -5.44 12.24
C PRO A 80 -1.85 -5.20 12.80
N GLU A 81 -1.98 -4.34 13.80
CA GLU A 81 -3.24 -4.04 14.46
C GLU A 81 -4.26 -3.43 13.48
N LEU A 82 -3.81 -2.50 12.62
CA LEU A 82 -4.68 -1.88 11.62
C LEU A 82 -5.08 -2.88 10.54
N LEU A 83 -4.17 -3.79 10.12
CA LEU A 83 -4.49 -4.81 9.13
C LEU A 83 -5.57 -5.76 9.65
N GLU A 84 -5.45 -6.22 10.91
CA GLU A 84 -6.46 -7.06 11.56
C GLU A 84 -7.79 -6.33 11.74
N GLU A 85 -7.78 -5.05 12.16
CA GLU A 85 -8.98 -4.23 12.33
C GLU A 85 -9.78 -4.10 11.02
N ILE A 86 -9.11 -3.90 9.89
CA ILE A 86 -9.75 -3.78 8.58
C ILE A 86 -10.56 -5.06 8.24
N ILE A 87 -9.96 -6.21 8.47
CA ILE A 87 -10.59 -7.51 8.19
C ILE A 87 -11.69 -7.79 9.22
N ALA A 88 -11.41 -7.64 10.50
CA ALA A 88 -12.34 -7.92 11.59
C ALA A 88 -13.59 -7.03 11.54
N SER A 89 -13.43 -5.76 11.16
CA SER A 89 -14.56 -4.83 10.97
C SER A 89 -15.38 -5.09 9.71
N GLY A 90 -14.89 -5.95 8.80
CA GLY A 90 -15.51 -6.18 7.51
C GLY A 90 -15.38 -4.99 6.54
N SER A 91 -14.42 -4.10 6.77
CA SER A 91 -14.18 -2.95 5.88
C SER A 91 -13.60 -3.36 4.51
N ALA A 92 -12.86 -4.45 4.47
CA ALA A 92 -12.39 -5.11 3.25
C ALA A 92 -12.26 -6.62 3.51
N ASP A 93 -12.14 -7.43 2.43
CA ASP A 93 -11.86 -8.87 2.52
C ASP A 93 -10.37 -9.17 2.53
N MET A 94 -9.58 -8.27 1.95
CA MET A 94 -8.13 -8.38 1.86
C MET A 94 -7.45 -7.03 2.05
N VAL A 95 -6.18 -7.06 2.44
CA VAL A 95 -5.33 -5.87 2.55
C VAL A 95 -4.14 -6.00 1.59
N SER A 96 -3.87 -4.94 0.84
CA SER A 96 -2.71 -4.85 -0.06
C SER A 96 -1.62 -4.00 0.59
N VAL A 97 -0.49 -4.62 0.90
CA VAL A 97 0.63 -3.98 1.60
C VAL A 97 1.86 -3.96 0.71
N ALA A 98 2.33 -2.76 0.32
CA ALA A 98 3.55 -2.62 -0.48
C ALA A 98 4.75 -2.19 0.37
N ARG A 99 4.76 -0.94 0.85
CA ARG A 99 5.91 -0.40 1.61
C ARG A 99 6.10 -1.05 2.98
N GLY A 100 5.02 -1.57 3.58
CA GLY A 100 5.11 -2.39 4.79
C GLY A 100 5.99 -3.63 4.55
N LEU A 101 5.78 -4.34 3.44
CA LEU A 101 6.58 -5.51 3.05
C LEU A 101 8.01 -5.15 2.61
N ILE A 102 8.26 -3.94 2.11
CA ILE A 102 9.63 -3.45 1.89
C ILE A 102 10.35 -3.23 3.21
N ALA A 103 9.66 -2.69 4.21
CA ALA A 103 10.22 -2.47 5.54
C ALA A 103 10.41 -3.79 6.30
N GLU A 104 9.42 -4.67 6.24
CA GLU A 104 9.41 -5.99 6.89
C GLU A 104 8.91 -7.07 5.91
N PRO A 105 9.81 -7.75 5.21
CA PRO A 105 9.43 -8.81 4.27
C PRO A 105 8.68 -10.00 4.90
N PHE A 106 8.92 -10.24 6.19
CA PHE A 106 8.31 -11.34 6.96
C PHE A 106 7.07 -10.90 7.75
N LEU A 107 6.47 -9.76 7.40
CA LEU A 107 5.27 -9.24 8.08
C LEU A 107 4.14 -10.27 8.16
N PRO A 108 3.71 -10.96 7.07
CA PRO A 108 2.64 -11.95 7.16
C PRO A 108 3.02 -13.16 8.03
N GLU A 109 4.28 -13.59 7.97
CA GLU A 109 4.79 -14.73 8.73
C GLU A 109 4.82 -14.42 10.24
N LYS A 110 5.28 -13.23 10.61
CA LYS A 110 5.29 -12.75 11.99
C LYS A 110 3.89 -12.62 12.56
N MET A 111 2.96 -12.08 11.80
CA MET A 111 1.55 -12.01 12.21
C MET A 111 0.97 -13.42 12.39
N ALA A 112 1.17 -14.32 11.44
CA ALA A 112 0.65 -15.69 11.50
C ALA A 112 1.25 -16.51 12.65
N SER A 113 2.49 -16.23 13.04
CA SER A 113 3.16 -16.90 14.19
C SER A 113 2.82 -16.27 15.54
N GLY A 114 2.01 -15.22 15.58
CA GLY A 114 1.59 -14.56 16.83
C GLY A 114 2.64 -13.60 17.41
N HIS A 115 3.55 -13.08 16.58
CA HIS A 115 4.59 -12.13 16.95
C HIS A 115 4.47 -10.79 16.18
N PRO A 116 3.31 -10.11 16.23
CA PRO A 116 3.12 -8.84 15.53
C PRO A 116 4.04 -7.73 16.07
N GLU A 117 4.46 -7.80 17.33
CA GLU A 117 5.39 -6.88 17.97
C GLU A 117 6.78 -6.87 17.35
N ASP A 118 7.17 -7.96 16.68
CA ASP A 118 8.45 -8.08 15.98
C ASP A 118 8.44 -7.45 14.58
N VAL A 119 7.28 -6.97 14.11
CA VAL A 119 7.15 -6.34 12.80
C VAL A 119 7.83 -4.98 12.80
N ARG A 120 8.80 -4.80 11.90
CA ARG A 120 9.46 -3.51 11.69
C ARG A 120 8.52 -2.57 10.91
N PRO A 121 8.05 -1.47 11.52
CA PRO A 121 7.06 -0.62 10.87
C PRO A 121 7.66 0.21 9.72
N CYS A 122 6.90 0.37 8.65
CA CYS A 122 7.21 1.34 7.61
C CYS A 122 6.92 2.76 8.12
N ILE A 123 7.93 3.62 8.14
CA ILE A 123 7.80 5.03 8.57
C ILE A 123 7.22 5.96 7.49
N ARG A 124 6.82 5.43 6.35
CA ARG A 124 6.21 6.13 5.22
C ARG A 124 7.00 7.36 4.71
N CYS A 125 8.32 7.30 4.82
CA CYS A 125 9.25 8.37 4.39
C CYS A 125 9.38 8.48 2.86
N ASN A 126 8.82 7.53 2.10
CA ASN A 126 8.89 7.43 0.64
C ASN A 126 10.33 7.30 0.07
N TYR A 127 11.33 7.01 0.89
CA TYR A 127 12.71 6.87 0.45
C TYR A 127 12.90 5.75 -0.59
N CYS A 128 12.22 4.62 -0.42
CA CYS A 128 12.22 3.51 -1.37
C CYS A 128 11.63 3.88 -2.74
N PHE A 129 10.80 4.92 -2.79
CA PHE A 129 10.07 5.35 -3.97
C PHE A 129 10.73 6.55 -4.69
N SER A 130 11.36 7.46 -3.93
CA SER A 130 11.85 8.75 -4.43
C SER A 130 12.95 8.64 -5.49
N HIS A 131 13.74 7.56 -5.48
CA HIS A 131 14.88 7.41 -6.39
C HIS A 131 14.50 6.88 -7.78
N ASN A 132 13.33 6.28 -7.94
CA ASN A 132 12.90 5.65 -9.19
C ASN A 132 11.86 6.45 -9.98
N TYR A 133 11.18 7.41 -9.34
CA TYR A 133 10.01 8.07 -9.91
C TYR A 133 10.21 9.53 -10.29
N ILE A 134 11.34 10.12 -9.95
CA ILE A 134 11.62 11.51 -10.31
C ILE A 134 12.69 11.50 -11.43
N PRO A 135 12.28 11.52 -12.72
CA PRO A 135 13.23 11.58 -13.84
C PRO A 135 14.01 12.90 -13.89
N LEU A 136 13.76 13.82 -12.94
CA LEU A 136 14.29 15.17 -12.88
C LEU A 136 15.51 15.32 -11.97
N THR A 137 15.99 14.26 -11.34
CA THR A 137 17.21 14.36 -10.52
C THR A 137 18.43 13.95 -11.34
N PRO A 138 19.50 14.76 -11.37
CA PRO A 138 20.76 14.44 -12.06
C PRO A 138 21.58 13.35 -11.36
N TYR A 139 20.99 12.69 -10.37
CA TYR A 139 21.67 11.63 -9.62
C TYR A 139 21.65 10.31 -10.40
N PRO A 140 22.75 9.55 -10.39
CA PRO A 140 22.80 8.25 -11.02
C PRO A 140 21.71 7.35 -10.43
N LYS A 141 21.06 6.53 -11.29
CA LYS A 141 20.08 5.54 -10.86
C LYS A 141 20.70 4.65 -9.77
N ARG A 142 20.33 4.90 -8.54
CA ARG A 142 20.72 4.07 -7.40
C ARG A 142 19.67 2.98 -7.22
N LEU A 143 20.11 1.81 -6.77
CA LEU A 143 19.17 0.77 -6.34
C LEU A 143 18.22 1.33 -5.28
N PRO A 144 16.94 0.95 -5.31
CA PRO A 144 15.98 1.38 -4.30
C PRO A 144 16.47 0.97 -2.91
N ARG A 145 16.20 1.79 -1.91
CA ARG A 145 16.60 1.56 -0.52
C ARG A 145 15.45 1.87 0.42
N CYS A 146 15.40 1.16 1.53
CA CYS A 146 14.48 1.47 2.61
C CYS A 146 15.24 2.14 3.76
N ALA A 147 14.63 3.14 4.41
CA ALA A 147 15.24 3.83 5.54
C ALA A 147 15.32 2.94 6.80
N VAL A 148 14.44 1.96 6.93
CA VAL A 148 14.37 1.07 8.10
C VAL A 148 14.80 -0.37 7.79
N ASN A 149 14.85 -0.77 6.52
CA ASN A 149 15.34 -2.08 6.11
C ASN A 149 16.65 -1.94 5.31
N PRO A 150 17.80 -2.16 5.92
CA PRO A 150 19.10 -1.99 5.26
C PRO A 150 19.39 -3.03 4.18
N VAL A 151 18.67 -4.16 4.19
CA VAL A 151 18.86 -5.28 3.24
C VAL A 151 18.16 -5.00 1.92
N PHE A 152 17.05 -4.27 1.93
CA PHE A 152 16.23 -4.02 0.74
C PHE A 152 17.05 -3.47 -0.45
N GLY A 153 16.96 -4.17 -1.58
CA GLY A 153 17.70 -3.89 -2.82
C GLY A 153 19.20 -4.27 -2.76
N ARG A 154 19.60 -5.07 -1.75
CA ARG A 154 20.96 -5.57 -1.55
C ARG A 154 20.98 -6.98 -0.98
N GLU A 155 19.94 -7.73 -1.17
CA GLU A 155 19.73 -9.06 -0.58
C GLU A 155 20.88 -10.01 -0.89
N ASP A 156 21.42 -9.96 -2.12
CA ASP A 156 22.54 -10.80 -2.53
C ASP A 156 23.84 -10.48 -1.77
N GLN A 157 24.11 -9.21 -1.48
CA GLN A 157 25.29 -8.80 -0.73
C GLN A 157 25.26 -9.31 0.71
N PHE A 158 24.07 -9.29 1.34
CA PHE A 158 23.89 -9.79 2.70
C PHE A 158 23.92 -11.32 2.78
N ARG A 159 23.44 -12.04 1.76
CA ARG A 159 23.60 -13.50 1.66
C ARG A 159 25.04 -13.93 1.54
N GLN A 160 25.82 -13.26 0.70
CA GLN A 160 27.25 -13.56 0.54
C GLN A 160 28.04 -13.34 1.83
N ALA A 161 27.73 -12.28 2.60
CA ALA A 161 28.39 -12.02 3.88
C ALA A 161 28.09 -13.13 4.92
N GLN A 162 26.90 -13.73 4.92
CA GLN A 162 26.56 -14.85 5.81
C GLN A 162 27.29 -16.16 5.41
N CYS A 163 27.52 -16.40 4.11
CA CYS A 163 28.23 -17.58 3.63
C CYS A 163 29.74 -17.54 3.84
N SER A 164 30.33 -16.35 4.03
CA SER A 164 31.79 -16.19 4.21
C SER A 164 32.27 -16.26 5.65
N THR A 165 31.37 -16.52 6.61
CA THR A 165 31.68 -16.67 8.05
C THR A 165 31.69 -18.13 8.56
N HIS A 166 31.76 -19.11 7.64
CA HIS A 166 31.93 -20.54 7.96
C HIS A 166 33.24 -21.11 7.45
#